data_4b555db70b3c1ee79241465087524858
#
_entry.id   4b555db70b3c1ee79241465087524858
#
_cell.length_a   1.000
_cell.length_b   1.000
_cell.length_c   1.000
_cell.angle_alpha   90.00
_cell.angle_beta   90.00
_cell.angle_gamma   90.00
#
_symmetry.space_group_name_H-M   'P 1'
#
loop_
_entity.id
_entity.type
_entity.pdbx_description
1 polymer ?
#
loop_
_entity_poly.entity_id
_entity_poly.type
_entity_poly.pdbx_seq_one_letter_code
_entity_poly.pdbx_strand_id
1 'polypeptide(L)'
;PEYCRGKIVEAIGYIGENGRAPRQYSYPARKGAVPPMDLRPFIDQGVWIISTVYTYLCWTGDFGILNEECGYYKFEGDKVLLCDERDSVLCHLFRIADYLESNLDEQTDCLHALYGDWNDALDGLGKTDKAGKEFGTGVSVMATLQFCQNLKELCEICEKLGKIAEKDKYFAVYNRVKNGLLKYAVTQNAVGERKILHGWG
;
A
#
# COMPACT_ATOMS: atom_id res chain seq x y z
N PRO A 1 -15.85 5.21 -18.20
CA PRO A 1 -14.97 4.07 -17.90
C PRO A 1 -13.55 4.29 -18.42
N GLU A 2 -13.36 4.64 -19.72
CA GLU A 2 -12.04 4.80 -20.35
C GLU A 2 -11.13 5.81 -19.65
N TYR A 3 -11.66 6.96 -19.24
CA TYR A 3 -10.88 7.96 -18.50
C TYR A 3 -10.35 7.41 -17.17
N CYS A 4 -11.22 6.76 -16.38
CA CYS A 4 -10.81 6.15 -15.10
C CYS A 4 -9.76 5.07 -15.33
N ARG A 5 -9.98 4.21 -16.33
CA ARG A 5 -9.03 3.17 -16.73
C ARG A 5 -7.65 3.74 -17.04
N GLY A 6 -7.61 4.79 -17.89
CA GLY A 6 -6.37 5.46 -18.24
C GLY A 6 -5.64 6.06 -17.02
N LYS A 7 -6.39 6.64 -16.06
CA LYS A 7 -5.81 7.21 -14.84
C LYS A 7 -5.29 6.16 -13.88
N ILE A 8 -5.93 5.00 -13.80
CA ILE A 8 -5.45 3.87 -13.01
C ILE A 8 -4.13 3.34 -13.58
N VAL A 9 -4.10 3.06 -14.90
CA VAL A 9 -2.89 2.57 -15.58
C VAL A 9 -1.74 3.58 -15.45
N GLU A 10 -2.04 4.88 -15.57
CA GLU A 10 -1.07 5.94 -15.35
C GLU A 10 -0.50 5.90 -13.92
N ALA A 11 -1.36 5.84 -12.89
CA ALA A 11 -0.92 5.81 -11.50
C ALA A 11 -0.08 4.56 -11.17
N ILE A 12 -0.47 3.41 -11.70
CA ILE A 12 0.29 2.15 -11.60
C ILE A 12 1.70 2.30 -12.18
N GLY A 13 1.85 3.01 -13.29
CA GLY A 13 3.15 3.26 -13.92
C GLY A 13 4.13 4.14 -13.12
N TYR A 14 3.71 4.68 -11.98
CA TYR A 14 4.59 5.44 -11.06
C TYR A 14 5.07 4.62 -9.84
N ILE A 15 4.71 3.35 -9.76
CA ILE A 15 5.14 2.46 -8.68
C ILE A 15 6.62 2.12 -8.82
N GLY A 16 7.31 2.03 -7.69
CA GLY A 16 8.68 1.53 -7.62
C GLY A 16 8.78 0.02 -7.88
N GLU A 17 9.91 -0.44 -8.41
CA GLU A 17 10.18 -1.88 -8.65
C GLU A 17 10.02 -2.74 -7.39
N ASN A 18 10.14 -2.13 -6.21
CA ASN A 18 9.95 -2.78 -4.92
C ASN A 18 8.49 -2.74 -4.41
N GLY A 19 7.55 -2.25 -5.20
CA GLY A 19 6.14 -2.12 -4.83
C GLY A 19 5.77 -0.85 -4.05
N ARG A 20 6.75 0.00 -3.74
CA ARG A 20 6.49 1.26 -3.05
C ARG A 20 5.78 2.25 -3.96
N ALA A 21 4.70 2.87 -3.48
CA ALA A 21 4.05 3.97 -4.14
C ALA A 21 4.66 5.32 -3.71
N PRO A 22 4.85 6.30 -4.61
CA PRO A 22 5.25 7.65 -4.23
C PRO A 22 4.10 8.37 -3.53
N ARG A 23 4.40 9.29 -2.61
CA ARG A 23 3.38 10.12 -1.96
C ARG A 23 2.62 10.96 -2.97
N GLN A 24 3.33 11.53 -3.91
CA GLN A 24 2.76 12.25 -5.05
C GLN A 24 3.74 12.24 -6.22
N TYR A 25 3.22 12.45 -7.40
CA TYR A 25 4.00 12.58 -8.62
C TYR A 25 3.45 13.70 -9.49
N SER A 26 4.31 14.21 -10.38
CA SER A 26 3.92 15.17 -11.41
C SER A 26 4.28 14.60 -12.78
N TYR A 27 3.67 15.12 -13.82
CA TYR A 27 4.07 14.74 -15.18
C TYR A 27 5.54 15.10 -15.44
N PRO A 28 6.27 14.26 -16.17
CA PRO A 28 7.62 14.58 -16.57
C PRO A 28 7.62 15.81 -17.49
N ALA A 29 8.64 16.65 -17.38
CA ALA A 29 8.78 17.88 -18.17
C ALA A 29 8.84 17.62 -19.69
N ARG A 30 9.26 16.41 -20.08
CA ARG A 30 9.33 15.94 -21.47
C ARG A 30 9.22 14.41 -21.53
N LYS A 31 8.81 13.87 -22.67
CA LYS A 31 8.77 12.41 -22.90
C LYS A 31 10.12 11.77 -22.59
N GLY A 32 10.12 10.70 -21.79
CA GLY A 32 11.30 9.96 -21.40
C GLY A 32 12.14 10.60 -20.28
N ALA A 33 11.71 11.74 -19.75
CA ALA A 33 12.34 12.30 -18.54
C ALA A 33 11.76 11.64 -17.29
N VAL A 34 12.56 11.62 -16.22
CA VAL A 34 12.12 11.19 -14.89
C VAL A 34 11.14 12.22 -14.34
N PRO A 35 9.94 11.81 -13.90
CA PRO A 35 8.98 12.71 -13.29
C PRO A 35 9.43 13.14 -11.89
N PRO A 36 9.12 14.37 -11.46
CA PRO A 36 9.24 14.75 -10.06
C PRO A 36 8.30 13.90 -9.20
N MET A 37 8.85 13.32 -8.13
CA MET A 37 8.09 12.52 -7.17
C MET A 37 8.47 12.89 -5.74
N ASP A 38 7.49 12.88 -4.84
CA ASP A 38 7.71 12.91 -3.40
C ASP A 38 7.87 11.46 -2.90
N LEU A 39 9.08 11.10 -2.51
CA LEU A 39 9.44 9.75 -2.07
C LEU A 39 9.45 9.61 -0.54
N ARG A 40 8.89 10.56 0.21
CA ARG A 40 8.72 10.32 1.65
C ARG A 40 7.84 9.08 1.84
N PRO A 41 8.27 8.10 2.66
CA PRO A 41 7.61 6.82 2.74
C PRO A 41 6.36 6.90 3.63
N PHE A 42 5.28 7.40 3.09
CA PHE A 42 3.95 7.27 3.69
C PHE A 42 3.42 5.87 3.41
N ILE A 43 2.99 5.17 4.45
CA ILE A 43 2.60 3.76 4.31
C ILE A 43 1.27 3.56 3.59
N ASP A 44 0.40 4.53 3.62
CA ASP A 44 -0.96 4.42 3.08
C ASP A 44 -1.07 4.55 1.56
N GLN A 45 -0.01 4.96 0.86
CA GLN A 45 -0.10 5.22 -0.58
C GLN A 45 -0.47 3.97 -1.39
N GLY A 46 0.14 2.84 -1.05
CA GLY A 46 -0.13 1.58 -1.74
C GLY A 46 -1.56 1.05 -1.49
N VAL A 47 -2.10 1.24 -0.29
CA VAL A 47 -3.44 0.72 0.05
C VAL A 47 -4.54 1.39 -0.78
N TRP A 48 -4.39 2.68 -1.09
CA TRP A 48 -5.34 3.39 -1.95
C TRP A 48 -5.37 2.86 -3.38
N ILE A 49 -4.22 2.47 -3.92
CA ILE A 49 -4.10 1.96 -5.29
C ILE A 49 -4.83 0.63 -5.42
N ILE A 50 -4.61 -0.31 -4.49
CA ILE A 50 -5.28 -1.63 -4.51
C ILE A 50 -6.81 -1.45 -4.48
N SER A 51 -7.34 -0.67 -3.53
CA SER A 51 -8.77 -0.41 -3.43
C SER A 51 -9.34 0.32 -4.64
N THR A 52 -8.57 1.21 -5.27
CA THR A 52 -9.00 1.91 -6.49
C THR A 52 -9.18 0.94 -7.64
N VAL A 53 -8.22 0.04 -7.86
CA VAL A 53 -8.32 -0.99 -8.91
C VAL A 53 -9.48 -1.94 -8.61
N TYR A 54 -9.61 -2.43 -7.39
CA TYR A 54 -10.70 -3.30 -6.99
C TYR A 54 -12.08 -2.64 -7.22
N THR A 55 -12.24 -1.39 -6.78
CA THR A 55 -13.47 -0.62 -7.00
C THR A 55 -13.78 -0.49 -8.48
N TYR A 56 -12.79 -0.18 -9.31
CA TYR A 56 -12.96 -0.13 -10.76
C TYR A 56 -13.47 -1.46 -11.33
N LEU A 57 -12.87 -2.59 -10.92
CA LEU A 57 -13.31 -3.93 -11.34
C LEU A 57 -14.76 -4.21 -10.93
N CYS A 58 -15.15 -3.86 -9.72
CA CYS A 58 -16.51 -4.04 -9.22
C CYS A 58 -17.55 -3.27 -10.04
N TRP A 59 -17.23 -2.02 -10.44
CA TRP A 59 -18.14 -1.17 -11.17
C TRP A 59 -18.21 -1.45 -12.66
N THR A 60 -17.12 -1.93 -13.25
CA THR A 60 -17.01 -2.05 -14.73
C THR A 60 -17.01 -3.49 -15.22
N GLY A 61 -16.58 -4.45 -14.40
CA GLY A 61 -16.31 -5.81 -14.84
C GLY A 61 -15.13 -5.94 -15.81
N ASP A 62 -14.35 -4.86 -16.00
CA ASP A 62 -13.21 -4.84 -16.94
C ASP A 62 -11.96 -5.46 -16.30
N PHE A 63 -11.93 -6.79 -16.23
CA PHE A 63 -10.73 -7.53 -15.79
C PHE A 63 -9.57 -7.43 -16.79
N GLY A 64 -9.82 -6.93 -18.00
CA GLY A 64 -8.76 -6.69 -19.00
C GLY A 64 -7.71 -5.69 -18.55
N ILE A 65 -8.07 -4.75 -17.67
CA ILE A 65 -7.12 -3.78 -17.09
C ILE A 65 -5.96 -4.48 -16.35
N LEU A 66 -6.21 -5.64 -15.74
CA LEU A 66 -5.20 -6.37 -14.98
C LEU A 66 -4.05 -6.90 -15.83
N ASN A 67 -4.26 -7.00 -17.14
CA ASN A 67 -3.25 -7.46 -18.11
C ASN A 67 -2.51 -6.30 -18.79
N GLU A 68 -2.87 -5.04 -18.50
CA GLU A 68 -2.15 -3.89 -19.06
C GLU A 68 -0.71 -3.87 -18.55
N GLU A 69 0.23 -3.67 -19.46
CA GLU A 69 1.64 -3.59 -19.15
C GLU A 69 2.05 -2.17 -18.73
N CYS A 70 2.55 -2.03 -17.52
CA CYS A 70 3.10 -0.81 -16.96
C CYS A 70 4.59 -0.96 -16.69
N GLY A 71 5.32 0.15 -16.72
CA GLY A 71 6.70 0.21 -16.26
C GLY A 71 6.79 0.41 -14.75
N TYR A 72 8.01 0.38 -14.26
CA TYR A 72 8.37 0.74 -12.89
C TYR A 72 9.34 1.91 -12.89
N TYR A 73 9.51 2.51 -11.72
CA TYR A 73 10.65 3.36 -11.43
C TYR A 73 11.54 2.67 -10.38
N LYS A 74 12.81 3.01 -10.37
CA LYS A 74 13.73 2.59 -9.31
C LYS A 74 13.91 3.74 -8.33
N PHE A 75 13.74 3.45 -7.04
CA PHE A 75 13.88 4.44 -5.98
C PHE A 75 15.16 4.16 -5.19
N GLU A 76 16.14 5.07 -5.27
CA GLU A 76 17.41 5.00 -4.54
C GLU A 76 17.52 6.21 -3.60
N GLY A 77 17.16 6.03 -2.33
CA GLY A 77 16.99 7.15 -1.39
C GLY A 77 15.92 8.11 -1.90
N ASP A 78 16.31 9.37 -2.11
CA ASP A 78 15.40 10.41 -2.66
C ASP A 78 15.48 10.53 -4.19
N LYS A 79 16.22 9.62 -4.85
CA LYS A 79 16.37 9.65 -6.30
C LYS A 79 15.38 8.74 -6.99
N VAL A 80 14.76 9.25 -8.04
CA VAL A 80 13.93 8.49 -8.98
C VAL A 80 14.76 8.19 -10.23
N LEU A 81 14.86 6.93 -10.59
CA LEU A 81 15.58 6.47 -11.78
C LEU A 81 14.61 5.74 -12.70
N LEU A 82 14.90 5.76 -13.99
CA LEU A 82 14.19 4.92 -14.96
C LEU A 82 14.48 3.45 -14.69
N CYS A 83 13.48 2.61 -14.86
CA CYS A 83 13.59 1.16 -14.79
C CYS A 83 13.08 0.57 -16.11
N ASP A 84 13.83 -0.39 -16.65
CA ASP A 84 13.44 -1.07 -17.90
C ASP A 84 12.44 -2.19 -17.66
N GLU A 85 12.23 -2.56 -16.42
CA GLU A 85 11.29 -3.61 -16.05
C GLU A 85 9.84 -3.17 -16.31
N ARG A 86 9.06 -4.08 -16.87
CA ARG A 86 7.63 -3.88 -17.13
C ARG A 86 6.88 -5.12 -16.71
N ASP A 87 5.66 -4.93 -16.24
CA ASP A 87 4.81 -6.04 -15.84
C ASP A 87 3.33 -5.64 -15.92
N SER A 88 2.45 -6.60 -15.71
CA SER A 88 1.01 -6.36 -15.70
C SER A 88 0.57 -5.54 -14.47
N VAL A 89 -0.56 -4.83 -14.60
CA VAL A 89 -1.20 -4.16 -13.46
C VAL A 89 -1.38 -5.13 -12.29
N LEU A 90 -1.76 -6.38 -12.56
CA LEU A 90 -1.91 -7.39 -11.51
C LEU A 90 -0.60 -7.63 -10.74
N CYS A 91 0.52 -7.75 -11.44
CA CYS A 91 1.83 -7.91 -10.80
C CYS A 91 2.22 -6.69 -9.98
N HIS A 92 1.88 -5.48 -10.43
CA HIS A 92 2.06 -4.26 -9.62
C HIS A 92 1.26 -4.33 -8.31
N LEU A 93 0.00 -4.78 -8.35
CA LEU A 93 -0.80 -4.94 -7.12
C LEU A 93 -0.17 -5.94 -6.16
N PHE A 94 0.36 -7.04 -6.68
CA PHE A 94 1.07 -8.03 -5.85
C PHE A 94 2.34 -7.44 -5.22
N ARG A 95 3.15 -6.70 -5.98
CA ARG A 95 4.34 -6.02 -5.45
C ARG A 95 3.99 -4.97 -4.38
N ILE A 96 2.90 -4.22 -4.58
CA ILE A 96 2.41 -3.27 -3.56
C ILE A 96 2.04 -4.02 -2.28
N ALA A 97 1.30 -5.13 -2.39
CA ALA A 97 0.92 -5.93 -1.23
C ALA A 97 2.13 -6.54 -0.52
N ASP A 98 3.12 -7.03 -1.27
CA ASP A 98 4.36 -7.58 -0.73
C ASP A 98 5.22 -6.49 -0.04
N TYR A 99 5.25 -5.27 -0.60
CA TYR A 99 5.88 -4.12 0.05
C TYR A 99 5.18 -3.77 1.38
N LEU A 100 3.86 -3.73 1.39
CA LEU A 100 3.09 -3.48 2.62
C LEU A 100 3.35 -4.59 3.64
N GLU A 101 3.33 -5.85 3.24
CA GLU A 101 3.65 -6.97 4.12
C GLU A 101 5.06 -6.86 4.72
N SER A 102 6.06 -6.42 3.96
CA SER A 102 7.43 -6.23 4.43
C SER A 102 7.58 -5.10 5.46
N ASN A 103 6.56 -4.25 5.61
CA ASN A 103 6.52 -3.15 6.58
C ASN A 103 5.60 -3.46 7.78
N LEU A 104 5.23 -4.71 7.99
CA LEU A 104 4.55 -5.14 9.21
C LEU A 104 5.53 -5.15 10.38
N ASP A 105 5.10 -4.58 11.50
CA ASP A 105 5.82 -4.67 12.77
C ASP A 105 5.81 -6.10 13.29
N GLU A 106 6.98 -6.62 13.66
CA GLU A 106 7.17 -8.03 14.05
C GLU A 106 6.38 -8.41 15.31
N GLN A 107 6.11 -7.45 16.19
CA GLN A 107 5.40 -7.72 17.45
C GLN A 107 3.89 -7.72 17.28
N THR A 108 3.38 -6.84 16.42
CA THR A 108 1.94 -6.56 16.33
C THR A 108 1.29 -7.05 15.06
N ASP A 109 2.07 -7.38 14.04
CA ASP A 109 1.59 -7.62 12.66
C ASP A 109 0.74 -6.45 12.11
N CYS A 110 0.98 -5.23 12.60
CA CYS A 110 0.36 -4.00 12.09
C CYS A 110 1.38 -3.22 11.24
N LEU A 111 0.91 -2.44 10.28
CA LEU A 111 1.78 -1.64 9.42
C LEU A 111 2.48 -0.53 10.21
N HIS A 112 3.80 -0.44 10.10
CA HIS A 112 4.52 0.75 10.54
C HIS A 112 3.98 1.99 9.82
N ALA A 113 3.80 3.09 10.55
CA ALA A 113 3.38 4.37 9.97
C ALA A 113 4.47 4.93 9.04
N LEU A 114 5.72 4.55 9.25
CA LEU A 114 6.89 5.09 8.56
C LEU A 114 6.96 6.62 8.74
N TYR A 115 7.03 7.38 7.64
CA TYR A 115 6.98 8.84 7.73
C TYR A 115 5.62 9.33 8.24
N GLY A 116 4.54 8.65 7.86
CA GLY A 116 3.18 8.99 8.25
C GLY A 116 2.13 8.19 7.46
N ASP A 117 0.89 8.50 7.72
CA ASP A 117 -0.26 8.06 6.94
C ASP A 117 -1.09 9.28 6.49
N TRP A 118 -2.35 9.10 6.13
CA TRP A 118 -3.24 10.20 5.73
C TRP A 118 -3.42 11.29 6.81
N ASN A 119 -3.14 10.96 8.06
CA ASN A 119 -3.22 11.90 9.17
C ASN A 119 -1.83 12.47 9.47
N ASP A 120 -1.53 13.62 8.89
CA ASP A 120 -0.25 14.32 9.02
C ASP A 120 0.17 14.59 10.49
N ALA A 121 -0.76 14.48 11.46
CA ALA A 121 -0.43 14.58 12.89
C ALA A 121 0.32 13.37 13.45
N LEU A 122 0.41 12.28 12.69
CA LEU A 122 1.11 11.05 13.08
C LEU A 122 2.47 10.90 12.40
N ASP A 123 2.96 11.93 11.73
CA ASP A 123 4.28 11.90 11.11
C ASP A 123 5.35 11.54 12.16
N GLY A 124 6.10 10.47 11.89
CA GLY A 124 7.13 10.00 12.80
C GLY A 124 6.62 9.35 14.10
N LEU A 125 5.39 8.80 14.10
CA LEU A 125 4.81 8.12 15.27
C LEU A 125 5.75 7.04 15.82
N GLY A 126 5.94 7.04 17.15
CA GLY A 126 6.75 6.09 17.87
C GLY A 126 8.18 6.58 18.14
N LYS A 127 9.05 5.65 18.57
CA LYS A 127 10.44 5.96 18.88
C LYS A 127 11.27 6.10 17.62
N THR A 128 12.19 7.05 17.63
CA THR A 128 13.19 7.23 16.59
C THR A 128 14.55 7.49 17.22
N ASP A 129 15.59 6.86 16.71
CA ASP A 129 16.98 7.03 17.19
C ASP A 129 17.62 8.30 16.63
N LYS A 130 17.02 8.92 15.61
CA LYS A 130 17.56 10.09 14.93
C LYS A 130 16.56 11.23 14.91
N ALA A 131 16.71 12.16 15.83
CA ALA A 131 15.85 13.33 15.94
C ALA A 131 15.63 14.05 14.60
N GLY A 132 14.38 14.08 14.16
CA GLY A 132 13.88 14.89 13.04
C GLY A 132 14.20 14.39 11.64
N LYS A 133 14.68 13.13 11.47
CA LYS A 133 15.07 12.61 10.14
C LYS A 133 14.68 11.18 9.84
N GLU A 134 14.26 10.41 10.82
CA GLU A 134 13.89 9.01 10.61
C GLU A 134 12.50 8.74 11.09
N PHE A 135 11.95 7.67 10.56
CA PHE A 135 10.58 7.30 10.81
C PHE A 135 10.47 6.68 12.20
N GLY A 136 9.38 6.98 12.87
CA GLY A 136 9.06 6.34 14.13
C GLY A 136 8.80 4.84 13.93
N THR A 137 8.91 4.11 15.03
CA THR A 137 8.61 2.67 15.09
C THR A 137 7.12 2.38 15.31
N GLY A 138 6.30 3.42 15.42
CA GLY A 138 4.87 3.29 15.67
C GLY A 138 4.11 2.71 14.48
N VAL A 139 2.96 2.13 14.77
CA VAL A 139 2.09 1.52 13.77
C VAL A 139 0.85 2.37 13.51
N SER A 140 0.40 2.39 12.26
CA SER A 140 -0.87 2.99 11.85
C SER A 140 -1.96 1.93 11.85
N VAL A 141 -2.92 2.08 12.74
CA VAL A 141 -4.10 1.19 12.79
C VAL A 141 -5.00 1.43 11.58
N MET A 142 -5.14 2.69 11.13
CA MET A 142 -5.93 3.01 9.94
C MET A 142 -5.36 2.32 8.69
N ALA A 143 -4.06 2.51 8.41
CA ALA A 143 -3.42 1.87 7.25
C ALA A 143 -3.47 0.35 7.35
N THR A 144 -3.34 -0.21 8.57
CA THR A 144 -3.44 -1.66 8.79
C THR A 144 -4.85 -2.19 8.52
N LEU A 145 -5.90 -1.48 8.93
CA LEU A 145 -7.30 -1.82 8.60
C LEU A 145 -7.54 -1.79 7.10
N GLN A 146 -7.02 -0.75 6.43
CA GLN A 146 -7.11 -0.63 4.97
C GLN A 146 -6.36 -1.78 4.28
N PHE A 147 -5.18 -2.15 4.78
CA PHE A 147 -4.43 -3.29 4.25
C PHE A 147 -5.17 -4.61 4.45
N CYS A 148 -5.82 -4.83 5.60
CA CYS A 148 -6.72 -5.97 5.79
C CYS A 148 -7.81 -6.03 4.71
N GLN A 149 -8.40 -4.89 4.37
CA GLN A 149 -9.40 -4.81 3.30
C GLN A 149 -8.76 -5.14 1.94
N ASN A 150 -7.59 -4.60 1.64
CA ASN A 150 -6.87 -4.88 0.39
C ASN A 150 -6.52 -6.36 0.21
N LEU A 151 -6.12 -7.04 1.29
CA LEU A 151 -5.84 -8.47 1.25
C LEU A 151 -7.08 -9.29 0.88
N LYS A 152 -8.27 -8.90 1.36
CA LYS A 152 -9.54 -9.51 0.93
C LYS A 152 -9.86 -9.20 -0.53
N GLU A 153 -9.68 -7.94 -0.95
CA GLU A 153 -9.88 -7.49 -2.33
C GLU A 153 -8.98 -8.29 -3.29
N LEU A 154 -7.71 -8.49 -2.94
CA LEU A 154 -6.77 -9.32 -3.70
C LEU A 154 -7.19 -10.79 -3.72
N CYS A 155 -7.65 -11.35 -2.60
CA CYS A 155 -8.17 -12.72 -2.57
C CYS A 155 -9.36 -12.89 -3.52
N GLU A 156 -10.27 -11.94 -3.59
CA GLU A 156 -11.42 -11.97 -4.50
C GLU A 156 -10.99 -11.84 -5.97
N ILE A 157 -10.02 -10.97 -6.28
CA ILE A 157 -9.43 -10.86 -7.62
C ILE A 157 -8.77 -12.20 -8.01
N CYS A 158 -7.93 -12.76 -7.13
CA CYS A 158 -7.25 -14.04 -7.37
C CYS A 158 -8.24 -15.18 -7.59
N GLU A 159 -9.32 -15.24 -6.81
CA GLU A 159 -10.37 -16.24 -6.98
C GLU A 159 -11.05 -16.13 -8.34
N LYS A 160 -11.40 -14.92 -8.79
CA LYS A 160 -11.99 -14.67 -10.11
C LYS A 160 -11.06 -15.06 -11.25
N LEU A 161 -9.74 -14.94 -11.05
CA LEU A 161 -8.72 -15.29 -12.03
C LEU A 161 -8.24 -16.75 -11.94
N GLY A 162 -8.73 -17.54 -10.97
CA GLY A 162 -8.27 -18.91 -10.71
C GLY A 162 -6.85 -19.01 -10.14
N LYS A 163 -6.31 -17.93 -9.57
CA LYS A 163 -4.98 -17.86 -8.96
C LYS A 163 -5.00 -18.30 -7.49
N ILE A 164 -5.11 -19.62 -7.31
CA ILE A 164 -5.36 -20.19 -5.97
C ILE A 164 -4.15 -20.01 -5.04
N ALA A 165 -2.93 -20.18 -5.54
CA ALA A 165 -1.72 -20.05 -4.73
C ALA A 165 -1.56 -18.61 -4.17
N GLU A 166 -1.76 -17.62 -5.01
CA GLU A 166 -1.72 -16.19 -4.61
C GLU A 166 -2.86 -15.86 -3.64
N LYS A 167 -4.07 -16.39 -3.88
CA LYS A 167 -5.19 -16.25 -2.95
C LYS A 167 -4.84 -16.80 -1.57
N ASP A 168 -4.30 -18.01 -1.49
CA ASP A 168 -3.95 -18.67 -0.23
C ASP A 168 -2.84 -17.88 0.50
N LYS A 169 -1.83 -17.37 -0.23
CA LYS A 169 -0.80 -16.47 0.30
C LYS A 169 -1.43 -15.25 0.98
N TYR A 170 -2.23 -14.48 0.25
CA TYR A 170 -2.82 -13.23 0.79
C TYR A 170 -3.86 -13.50 1.87
N PHE A 171 -4.56 -14.62 1.83
CA PHE A 171 -5.46 -15.01 2.91
C PHE A 171 -4.71 -15.36 4.21
N ALA A 172 -3.54 -15.97 4.13
CA ALA A 172 -2.69 -16.22 5.28
C ALA A 172 -2.20 -14.90 5.91
N VAL A 173 -1.74 -13.95 5.08
CA VAL A 173 -1.34 -12.60 5.53
C VAL A 173 -2.52 -11.86 6.17
N TYR A 174 -3.71 -11.92 5.54
CA TYR A 174 -4.94 -11.34 6.09
C TYR A 174 -5.23 -11.85 7.52
N ASN A 175 -5.16 -13.15 7.74
CA ASN A 175 -5.43 -13.72 9.06
C ASN A 175 -4.40 -13.26 10.10
N ARG A 176 -3.13 -13.16 9.73
CA ARG A 176 -2.05 -12.67 10.59
C ARG A 176 -2.31 -11.21 10.99
N VAL A 177 -2.50 -10.32 10.02
CA VAL A 177 -2.75 -8.89 10.25
C VAL A 177 -4.03 -8.65 11.03
N LYS A 178 -5.12 -9.36 10.71
CA LYS A 178 -6.38 -9.29 11.46
C LYS A 178 -6.20 -9.69 12.93
N ASN A 179 -5.45 -10.74 13.20
CA ASN A 179 -5.18 -11.17 14.59
C ASN A 179 -4.35 -10.12 15.33
N GLY A 180 -3.36 -9.51 14.68
CA GLY A 180 -2.60 -8.40 15.23
C GLY A 180 -3.50 -7.22 15.60
N LEU A 181 -4.36 -6.77 14.68
CA LEU A 181 -5.34 -5.71 14.95
C LEU A 181 -6.25 -6.03 16.13
N LEU A 182 -6.82 -7.24 16.19
CA LEU A 182 -7.71 -7.63 17.27
C LEU A 182 -7.01 -7.65 18.64
N LYS A 183 -5.74 -8.02 18.64
CA LYS A 183 -4.94 -8.13 19.87
C LYS A 183 -4.43 -6.77 20.37
N TYR A 184 -3.97 -5.90 19.46
CA TYR A 184 -3.23 -4.70 19.82
C TYR A 184 -3.99 -3.39 19.57
N ALA A 185 -4.86 -3.35 18.57
CA ALA A 185 -5.60 -2.12 18.21
C ALA A 185 -6.93 -1.97 18.96
N VAL A 186 -7.50 -3.06 19.51
CA VAL A 186 -8.75 -3.02 20.26
C VAL A 186 -8.44 -2.92 21.74
N THR A 187 -8.89 -1.85 22.39
CA THR A 187 -8.72 -1.60 23.81
C THR A 187 -10.06 -1.34 24.51
N GLN A 188 -10.04 -1.16 25.82
CA GLN A 188 -11.21 -0.75 26.60
C GLN A 188 -10.90 0.57 27.32
N ASN A 189 -11.88 1.45 27.40
CA ASN A 189 -11.78 2.63 28.25
C ASN A 189 -12.06 2.30 29.73
N ALA A 190 -11.98 3.31 30.60
CA ALA A 190 -12.15 3.15 32.04
C ALA A 190 -13.55 2.63 32.46
N VAL A 191 -14.56 2.74 31.57
CA VAL A 191 -15.91 2.23 31.81
C VAL A 191 -16.20 0.91 31.07
N GLY A 192 -15.16 0.27 30.51
CA GLY A 192 -15.25 -1.03 29.85
C GLY A 192 -15.75 -1.01 28.40
N GLU A 193 -15.96 0.16 27.80
CA GLU A 193 -16.34 0.25 26.37
C GLU A 193 -15.13 -0.05 25.46
N ARG A 194 -15.37 -0.87 24.45
CA ARG A 194 -14.35 -1.19 23.43
C ARG A 194 -14.10 0.01 22.54
N LYS A 195 -12.83 0.28 22.30
CA LYS A 195 -12.34 1.33 21.40
C LYS A 195 -11.26 0.79 20.47
N ILE A 196 -11.15 1.39 19.31
CA ILE A 196 -10.06 1.15 18.37
C ILE A 196 -9.05 2.28 18.53
N LEU A 197 -7.78 1.93 18.70
CA LEU A 197 -6.68 2.90 18.72
C LEU A 197 -6.47 3.46 17.31
N HIS A 198 -5.97 4.68 17.23
CA HIS A 198 -5.60 5.27 15.95
C HIS A 198 -4.22 4.83 15.49
N GLY A 199 -3.32 4.72 16.41
CA GLY A 199 -1.95 4.25 16.23
C GLY A 199 -1.38 3.77 17.56
N TRP A 200 -0.21 3.14 17.50
CA TRP A 200 0.50 2.64 18.67
C TRP A 200 2.00 2.77 18.44
N GLY A 201 2.76 3.23 19.45
CA GLY A 201 4.20 3.44 19.37
C GLY A 201 4.87 3.44 20.74
#